data_db4bd90737058594bd22259af1a62c20
#
_entry.id   db4bd90737058594bd22259af1a62c20
#
_cell.length_a   1.000
_cell.length_b   1.000
_cell.length_c   1.000
_cell.angle_alpha   90.00
_cell.angle_beta   90.00
_cell.angle_gamma   90.00
#
_symmetry.space_group_name_H-M   'P 1'
#
loop_
_entity.id
_entity.type
_entity.pdbx_description
1 polymer ?
#
loop_
_entity_poly.entity_id
_entity_poly.type
_entity_poly.pdbx_seq_one_letter_code
_entity_poly.pdbx_strand_id
1 'polypeptide(L)'
;VSKDNHLGGMSSSGLSLTDVNDDSTIGGMAKEYYLRGLIYYFKKFKSDNGYDKKEKKELIRIKKYKTIEPHVAEIIFNEMIKEENVTVLAGNRLDLNNGVDVQNKSIQSIRTESGDIIRGKIFIDASYEGDLMAKAGVSYTVGREGNSVYDERYNGIQYRNSFSSQQLPLGIDPYIDKNNPGLGFINGIKELVTEEGAGDKGIQAYCFRMCLTDNISNM
;
A
#
# COMPACT_ATOMS: atom_id res chain seq x y z
N VAL A 1 -4.27 2.10 -16.61
CA VAL A 1 -4.51 0.65 -16.67
C VAL A 1 -4.41 0.10 -15.27
N SER A 2 -5.39 -0.64 -14.83
CA SER A 2 -5.43 -1.26 -13.51
C SER A 2 -5.81 -2.74 -13.63
N LYS A 3 -5.11 -3.61 -12.91
CA LYS A 3 -5.47 -5.04 -12.83
C LYS A 3 -6.79 -5.25 -12.06
N ASP A 4 -7.11 -4.34 -11.16
CA ASP A 4 -8.29 -4.40 -10.31
C ASP A 4 -9.39 -3.44 -10.81
N ASN A 5 -10.62 -3.68 -10.39
CA ASN A 5 -11.74 -2.79 -10.65
C ASN A 5 -11.81 -1.62 -9.66
N HIS A 6 -10.99 -1.64 -8.62
CA HIS A 6 -10.91 -0.61 -7.59
C HIS A 6 -9.65 0.24 -7.78
N LEU A 7 -9.78 1.54 -7.50
CA LEU A 7 -8.69 2.50 -7.56
C LEU A 7 -8.28 2.95 -6.17
N GLY A 8 -7.01 3.38 -6.05
CA GLY A 8 -6.49 3.93 -4.80
C GLY A 8 -5.63 2.99 -3.97
N GLY A 9 -5.44 1.75 -4.42
CA GLY A 9 -4.56 0.79 -3.76
C GLY A 9 -4.85 0.64 -2.26
N MET A 10 -3.86 0.76 -1.41
CA MET A 10 -4.01 0.63 0.04
C MET A 10 -4.98 1.65 0.65
N SER A 11 -5.10 2.84 0.08
CA SER A 11 -5.99 3.88 0.60
C SER A 11 -7.46 3.51 0.51
N SER A 12 -7.85 2.72 -0.49
CA SER A 12 -9.24 2.29 -0.73
C SER A 12 -9.51 0.82 -0.39
N SER A 13 -8.48 0.06 0.02
CA SER A 13 -8.60 -1.38 0.28
C SER A 13 -8.48 -1.78 1.75
N GLY A 14 -8.68 -0.85 2.68
CA GLY A 14 -8.81 -1.19 4.10
C GLY A 14 -7.73 -0.64 5.03
N LEU A 15 -6.71 0.07 4.53
CA LEU A 15 -5.71 0.70 5.40
C LEU A 15 -6.33 1.73 6.34
N SER A 16 -7.22 2.58 5.82
CA SER A 16 -8.05 3.58 6.55
C SER A 16 -7.30 4.61 7.39
N LEU A 17 -6.07 4.39 7.74
CA LEU A 17 -5.20 5.27 8.53
C LEU A 17 -3.94 5.55 7.77
N THR A 18 -3.53 6.82 7.72
CA THR A 18 -2.27 7.22 7.11
C THR A 18 -1.24 7.56 8.19
N ASP A 19 -0.08 6.95 8.11
CA ASP A 19 1.05 7.24 8.99
C ASP A 19 1.73 8.54 8.55
N VAL A 20 1.28 9.66 9.10
CA VAL A 20 1.81 11.00 8.83
C VAL A 20 2.22 11.64 10.15
N ASN A 21 3.48 11.98 10.27
CA ASN A 21 4.01 12.67 11.45
C ASN A 21 3.84 14.18 11.36
N ASP A 22 4.00 14.77 10.18
CA ASP A 22 3.92 16.21 9.94
C ASP A 22 3.03 16.52 8.73
N ASP A 23 1.90 17.13 9.00
CA ASP A 23 0.93 17.54 7.97
C ASP A 23 1.50 18.57 6.99
N SER A 24 2.53 19.33 7.37
CA SER A 24 3.14 20.35 6.52
C SER A 24 3.86 19.75 5.31
N THR A 25 4.23 18.48 5.39
CA THR A 25 4.90 17.76 4.30
C THR A 25 3.95 17.26 3.22
N ILE A 26 2.62 17.28 3.49
CA ILE A 26 1.61 16.82 2.53
C ILE A 26 1.28 17.97 1.57
N GLY A 27 1.53 17.74 0.28
CA GLY A 27 1.26 18.71 -0.78
C GLY A 27 0.50 18.11 -1.97
N GLY A 28 0.24 18.95 -3.00
CA GLY A 28 -0.34 18.55 -4.27
C GLY A 28 -1.63 17.74 -4.14
N MET A 29 -1.77 16.72 -4.97
CA MET A 29 -2.94 15.84 -5.01
C MET A 29 -3.20 15.09 -3.70
N ALA A 30 -2.16 14.74 -2.95
CA ALA A 30 -2.34 14.10 -1.64
C ALA A 30 -3.06 15.02 -0.66
N LYS A 31 -2.69 16.31 -0.62
CA LYS A 31 -3.38 17.30 0.20
C LYS A 31 -4.84 17.47 -0.23
N GLU A 32 -5.09 17.51 -1.51
CA GLU A 32 -6.45 17.60 -2.06
C GLU A 32 -7.29 16.38 -1.66
N TYR A 33 -6.75 15.17 -1.81
CA TYR A 33 -7.40 13.93 -1.40
C TYR A 33 -7.86 13.99 0.07
N TYR A 34 -6.98 14.38 0.99
CA TYR A 34 -7.34 14.48 2.41
C TYR A 34 -8.35 15.59 2.70
N LEU A 35 -8.28 16.71 1.97
CA LEU A 35 -9.27 17.79 2.10
C LEU A 35 -10.65 17.34 1.61
N ARG A 36 -10.74 16.65 0.49
CA ARG A 36 -11.99 16.08 -0.03
C ARG A 36 -12.60 15.09 0.97
N GLY A 37 -11.79 14.23 1.57
CA GLY A 37 -12.21 13.32 2.63
C GLY A 37 -12.79 14.07 3.84
N LEU A 38 -12.10 15.10 4.31
CA LEU A 38 -12.59 15.92 5.42
C LEU A 38 -13.91 16.62 5.07
N ILE A 39 -14.02 17.18 3.87
CA ILE A 39 -15.27 17.83 3.39
C ILE A 39 -16.42 16.82 3.32
N TYR A 40 -16.16 15.60 2.83
CA TYR A 40 -17.15 14.54 2.81
C TYR A 40 -17.75 14.29 4.20
N TYR A 41 -16.92 14.11 5.22
CA TYR A 41 -17.39 13.87 6.57
C TYR A 41 -18.03 15.10 7.21
N PHE A 42 -17.57 16.31 6.91
CA PHE A 42 -18.25 17.53 7.32
C PHE A 42 -19.69 17.57 6.79
N LYS A 43 -19.89 17.21 5.53
CA LYS A 43 -21.24 17.16 4.93
C LYS A 43 -22.09 16.04 5.52
N LYS A 44 -21.49 14.83 5.67
CA LYS A 44 -22.16 13.64 6.22
C LYS A 44 -22.66 13.86 7.64
N PHE A 45 -21.87 14.52 8.49
CA PHE A 45 -22.20 14.72 9.90
C PHE A 45 -22.99 16.01 10.17
N LYS A 46 -23.20 16.85 9.18
CA LYS A 46 -23.94 18.09 9.37
C LYS A 46 -25.43 17.78 9.51
N SER A 47 -25.99 18.09 10.70
CA SER A 47 -27.44 18.12 10.95
C SER A 47 -27.96 19.56 11.01
N ASP A 48 -29.28 19.76 11.02
CA ASP A 48 -29.92 21.09 11.14
C ASP A 48 -29.51 21.83 12.42
N ASN A 49 -29.13 21.07 13.47
CA ASN A 49 -28.71 21.59 14.76
C ASN A 49 -27.16 21.71 14.89
N GLY A 50 -26.42 21.53 13.78
CA GLY A 50 -24.96 21.50 13.77
C GLY A 50 -24.40 20.13 14.16
N TYR A 51 -23.12 20.12 14.58
CA TYR A 51 -22.43 18.88 14.96
C TYR A 51 -22.61 18.59 16.45
N ASP A 52 -22.97 17.36 16.80
CA ASP A 52 -22.98 16.90 18.18
C ASP A 52 -21.55 16.69 18.72
N LYS A 53 -21.43 16.31 20.00
CA LYS A 53 -20.12 16.11 20.66
C LYS A 53 -19.33 14.95 20.08
N LYS A 54 -20.00 13.85 19.66
CA LYS A 54 -19.39 12.66 19.09
C LYS A 54 -18.88 12.96 17.69
N GLU A 55 -19.66 13.61 16.86
CA GLU A 55 -19.31 14.05 15.50
C GLU A 55 -18.14 15.01 15.48
N LYS A 56 -18.10 16.01 16.39
CA LYS A 56 -16.96 16.92 16.53
C LYS A 56 -15.68 16.18 16.88
N LYS A 57 -15.77 15.18 17.78
CA LYS A 57 -14.62 14.37 18.16
C LYS A 57 -14.11 13.53 16.96
N GLU A 58 -15.02 12.97 16.18
CA GLU A 58 -14.66 12.19 15.01
C GLU A 58 -14.04 13.05 13.90
N LEU A 59 -14.56 14.23 13.61
CA LEU A 59 -13.96 15.18 12.68
C LEU A 59 -12.54 15.60 13.08
N ILE A 60 -12.31 15.80 14.37
CA ILE A 60 -10.95 16.09 14.89
C ILE A 60 -10.02 14.89 14.64
N ARG A 61 -10.53 13.68 14.87
CA ARG A 61 -9.77 12.46 14.63
C ARG A 61 -9.43 12.27 13.15
N ILE A 62 -10.39 12.44 12.26
CA ILE A 62 -10.20 12.36 10.81
C ILE A 62 -9.14 13.37 10.35
N LYS A 63 -9.23 14.61 10.81
CA LYS A 63 -8.25 15.65 10.49
C LYS A 63 -6.85 15.29 10.99
N LYS A 64 -6.74 14.82 12.24
CA LYS A 64 -5.47 14.50 12.88
C LYS A 64 -4.79 13.29 12.29
N TYR A 65 -5.53 12.20 12.07
CA TYR A 65 -4.98 10.90 11.69
C TYR A 65 -5.20 10.55 10.21
N LYS A 66 -5.77 11.46 9.43
CA LYS A 66 -6.05 11.23 8.00
C LYS A 66 -6.83 9.93 7.76
N THR A 67 -7.77 9.62 8.67
CA THR A 67 -8.62 8.44 8.55
C THR A 67 -9.73 8.67 7.53
N ILE A 68 -9.74 7.85 6.49
CA ILE A 68 -10.77 7.87 5.46
C ILE A 68 -11.22 6.43 5.25
N GLU A 69 -12.54 6.18 5.33
CA GLU A 69 -13.10 4.86 5.07
C GLU A 69 -12.83 4.44 3.62
N PRO A 70 -12.60 3.13 3.34
CA PRO A 70 -12.23 2.66 2.01
C PRO A 70 -13.16 3.11 0.88
N HIS A 71 -14.48 3.01 1.09
CA HIS A 71 -15.46 3.43 0.10
C HIS A 71 -15.44 4.94 -0.16
N VAL A 72 -15.17 5.76 0.87
CA VAL A 72 -15.01 7.22 0.70
C VAL A 72 -13.75 7.54 -0.08
N ALA A 73 -12.66 6.83 0.21
CA ALA A 73 -11.43 6.96 -0.55
C ALA A 73 -11.64 6.67 -2.04
N GLU A 74 -12.34 5.59 -2.36
CA GLU A 74 -12.65 5.22 -3.74
C GLU A 74 -13.54 6.25 -4.44
N ILE A 75 -14.56 6.77 -3.75
CA ILE A 75 -15.40 7.88 -4.28
C ILE A 75 -14.52 9.06 -4.65
N ILE A 76 -13.61 9.49 -3.77
CA ILE A 76 -12.73 10.63 -4.01
C ILE A 76 -11.81 10.40 -5.21
N PHE A 77 -11.18 9.23 -5.31
CA PHE A 77 -10.33 8.91 -6.47
C PHE A 77 -11.12 8.93 -7.77
N ASN A 78 -12.31 8.37 -7.78
CA ASN A 78 -13.18 8.38 -8.98
C ASN A 78 -13.62 9.81 -9.36
N GLU A 79 -13.91 10.67 -8.39
CA GLU A 79 -14.20 12.09 -8.65
C GLU A 79 -13.00 12.80 -9.27
N MET A 80 -11.81 12.67 -8.68
CA MET A 80 -10.59 13.32 -9.17
C MET A 80 -10.26 12.87 -10.61
N ILE A 81 -10.37 11.58 -10.90
CA ILE A 81 -10.13 11.02 -12.23
C ILE A 81 -11.14 11.55 -13.25
N LYS A 82 -12.40 11.63 -12.85
CA LYS A 82 -13.47 12.15 -13.73
C LYS A 82 -13.29 13.63 -14.02
N GLU A 83 -12.92 14.44 -13.05
CA GLU A 83 -12.66 15.88 -13.22
C GLU A 83 -11.52 16.14 -14.21
N GLU A 84 -10.48 15.33 -14.17
CA GLU A 84 -9.31 15.43 -15.06
C GLU A 84 -9.47 14.65 -16.38
N ASN A 85 -10.65 14.07 -16.64
CA ASN A 85 -10.94 13.29 -17.85
C ASN A 85 -9.94 12.13 -18.10
N VAL A 86 -9.45 11.48 -17.05
CA VAL A 86 -8.52 10.37 -17.18
C VAL A 86 -9.27 9.10 -17.56
N THR A 87 -8.86 8.45 -18.65
CA THR A 87 -9.40 7.15 -19.04
C THR A 87 -8.84 6.04 -18.18
N VAL A 88 -9.71 5.30 -17.50
CA VAL A 88 -9.35 4.13 -16.70
C VAL A 88 -9.71 2.86 -17.45
N LEU A 89 -8.72 2.00 -17.63
CA LEU A 89 -8.90 0.64 -18.12
C LEU A 89 -8.79 -0.29 -16.92
N ALA A 90 -9.91 -0.57 -16.28
CA ALA A 90 -10.02 -1.44 -15.10
C ALA A 90 -10.11 -2.92 -15.53
N GLY A 91 -9.72 -3.83 -14.63
CA GLY A 91 -9.71 -5.27 -14.90
C GLY A 91 -8.70 -5.70 -15.98
N ASN A 92 -7.75 -4.84 -16.30
CA ASN A 92 -6.76 -5.06 -17.34
C ASN A 92 -5.37 -5.25 -16.73
N ARG A 93 -4.83 -6.44 -16.84
CA ARG A 93 -3.50 -6.78 -16.36
C ARG A 93 -2.47 -6.73 -17.48
N LEU A 94 -1.25 -6.29 -17.18
CA LEU A 94 -0.12 -6.37 -18.10
C LEU A 94 0.14 -7.84 -18.47
N ASP A 95 0.30 -8.13 -19.76
CA ASP A 95 0.79 -9.44 -20.21
C ASP A 95 2.26 -9.59 -19.81
N LEU A 96 2.52 -10.46 -18.84
CA LEU A 96 3.86 -10.67 -18.28
C LEU A 96 4.82 -11.44 -19.20
N ASN A 97 4.33 -12.02 -20.28
CA ASN A 97 5.17 -12.76 -21.23
C ASN A 97 5.73 -11.84 -22.31
N ASN A 98 4.84 -11.15 -23.05
CA ASN A 98 5.21 -10.34 -24.21
C ASN A 98 4.52 -8.96 -24.19
N GLY A 99 4.18 -8.46 -23.00
CA GLY A 99 3.36 -7.26 -22.84
C GLY A 99 4.10 -5.95 -22.93
N VAL A 100 5.42 -5.91 -23.10
CA VAL A 100 6.17 -4.64 -23.17
C VAL A 100 7.03 -4.62 -24.42
N ASP A 101 6.71 -3.74 -25.34
CA ASP A 101 7.52 -3.47 -26.54
C ASP A 101 8.52 -2.35 -26.24
N VAL A 102 9.80 -2.69 -26.20
CA VAL A 102 10.90 -1.75 -25.95
C VAL A 102 11.78 -1.65 -27.18
N GLN A 103 11.94 -0.43 -27.70
CA GLN A 103 12.86 -0.15 -28.81
C GLN A 103 13.76 1.01 -28.43
N ASN A 104 15.06 0.88 -28.65
CA ASN A 104 16.04 1.91 -28.32
C ASN A 104 15.93 2.43 -26.86
N LYS A 105 15.75 1.53 -25.90
CA LYS A 105 15.56 1.83 -24.47
C LYS A 105 14.30 2.68 -24.15
N SER A 106 13.33 2.70 -25.02
CA SER A 106 12.07 3.42 -24.87
C SER A 106 10.90 2.46 -25.05
N ILE A 107 9.93 2.49 -24.15
CA ILE A 107 8.69 1.71 -24.28
C ILE A 107 7.86 2.33 -25.40
N GLN A 108 7.50 1.53 -26.39
CA GLN A 108 6.65 1.93 -27.52
C GLN A 108 5.18 1.63 -27.24
N SER A 109 4.93 0.50 -26.60
CA SER A 109 3.58 0.08 -26.23
C SER A 109 3.60 -0.94 -25.10
N ILE A 110 2.46 -1.06 -24.44
CA ILE A 110 2.18 -2.19 -23.54
C ILE A 110 0.97 -2.97 -24.07
N ARG A 111 0.94 -4.26 -23.80
CA ARG A 111 -0.16 -5.15 -24.10
C ARG A 111 -0.73 -5.70 -22.81
N THR A 112 -2.04 -5.79 -22.72
CA THR A 112 -2.74 -6.40 -21.61
C THR A 112 -3.04 -7.88 -21.88
N GLU A 113 -3.38 -8.64 -20.85
CA GLU A 113 -3.81 -10.05 -20.98
C GLU A 113 -5.09 -10.19 -21.81
N SER A 114 -5.93 -9.15 -21.88
CA SER A 114 -7.10 -9.07 -22.79
C SER A 114 -6.73 -8.86 -24.26
N GLY A 115 -5.46 -8.56 -24.55
CA GLY A 115 -4.95 -8.32 -25.89
C GLY A 115 -4.95 -6.85 -26.33
N ASP A 116 -5.41 -5.93 -25.49
CA ASP A 116 -5.40 -4.49 -25.77
C ASP A 116 -3.97 -3.98 -25.85
N ILE A 117 -3.70 -3.14 -26.88
CA ILE A 117 -2.40 -2.50 -27.06
C ILE A 117 -2.53 -1.02 -26.74
N ILE A 118 -1.76 -0.56 -25.78
CA ILE A 118 -1.77 0.81 -25.30
C ILE A 118 -0.44 1.47 -25.65
N ARG A 119 -0.52 2.62 -26.34
CA ARG A 119 0.63 3.43 -26.73
C ARG A 119 0.63 4.73 -25.93
N GLY A 120 1.83 5.20 -25.59
CA GLY A 120 2.00 6.45 -24.85
C GLY A 120 3.37 7.07 -25.12
N LYS A 121 3.47 8.36 -24.85
CA LYS A 121 4.76 9.07 -24.88
C LYS A 121 5.57 8.82 -23.61
N ILE A 122 4.87 8.61 -22.49
CA ILE A 122 5.45 8.36 -21.17
C ILE A 122 4.68 7.20 -20.54
N PHE A 123 5.40 6.30 -19.90
CA PHE A 123 4.85 5.20 -19.10
C PHE A 123 5.31 5.35 -17.67
N ILE A 124 4.38 5.17 -16.74
CA ILE A 124 4.63 5.24 -15.30
C ILE A 124 4.16 3.94 -14.68
N ASP A 125 5.07 3.23 -14.03
CA ASP A 125 4.72 2.07 -13.22
C ASP A 125 4.41 2.55 -11.79
N ALA A 126 3.14 2.53 -11.43
CA ALA A 126 2.65 2.86 -10.11
C ALA A 126 2.04 1.62 -9.42
N SER A 127 2.39 0.41 -9.89
CA SER A 127 1.97 -0.84 -9.28
C SER A 127 2.83 -1.19 -8.05
N TYR A 128 2.35 -2.10 -7.22
CA TYR A 128 3.12 -2.63 -6.10
C TYR A 128 4.19 -3.63 -6.58
N GLU A 129 3.91 -4.32 -7.67
CA GLU A 129 4.74 -5.39 -8.19
C GLU A 129 5.93 -4.89 -9.02
N GLY A 130 5.81 -3.72 -9.67
CA GLY A 130 6.84 -3.18 -10.56
C GLY A 130 7.02 -3.99 -11.85
N ASP A 131 5.98 -4.67 -12.29
CA ASP A 131 6.04 -5.59 -13.44
C ASP A 131 6.42 -4.87 -14.73
N LEU A 132 5.88 -3.68 -14.98
CA LEU A 132 6.22 -2.88 -16.15
C LEU A 132 7.68 -2.46 -16.13
N MET A 133 8.17 -2.00 -14.98
CA MET A 133 9.57 -1.63 -14.78
C MET A 133 10.50 -2.81 -15.10
N ALA A 134 10.21 -3.98 -14.53
CA ALA A 134 11.00 -5.18 -14.72
C ALA A 134 11.00 -5.65 -16.19
N LYS A 135 9.83 -5.66 -16.83
CA LYS A 135 9.69 -6.07 -18.24
C LYS A 135 10.29 -5.05 -19.21
N ALA A 136 10.39 -3.80 -18.83
CA ALA A 136 11.09 -2.78 -19.59
C ALA A 136 12.63 -2.88 -19.51
N GLY A 137 13.15 -3.80 -18.71
CA GLY A 137 14.60 -4.00 -18.55
C GLY A 137 15.28 -2.98 -17.65
N VAL A 138 14.53 -2.29 -16.79
CA VAL A 138 15.10 -1.41 -15.76
C VAL A 138 15.75 -2.26 -14.67
N SER A 139 16.92 -1.89 -14.21
CA SER A 139 17.61 -2.58 -13.12
C SER A 139 16.84 -2.41 -11.82
N TYR A 140 16.69 -3.49 -11.06
CA TYR A 140 16.04 -3.47 -9.74
C TYR A 140 16.65 -4.53 -8.82
N THR A 141 16.39 -4.40 -7.54
CA THR A 141 16.77 -5.37 -6.51
C THR A 141 15.53 -5.90 -5.82
N VAL A 142 15.62 -7.11 -5.28
CA VAL A 142 14.56 -7.75 -4.50
C VAL A 142 15.14 -8.19 -3.17
N GLY A 143 14.39 -7.93 -2.10
CA GLY A 143 14.79 -8.30 -0.74
C GLY A 143 15.30 -7.11 0.06
N ARG A 144 15.97 -7.43 1.18
CA ARG A 144 16.55 -6.42 2.07
C ARG A 144 18.01 -6.17 1.69
N GLU A 145 18.36 -4.90 1.53
CA GLU A 145 19.74 -4.49 1.36
C GLU A 145 20.50 -4.62 2.67
N GLY A 146 21.73 -5.11 2.63
CA GLY A 146 22.62 -5.07 3.78
C GLY A 146 23.04 -3.63 4.08
N ASN A 147 23.26 -3.30 5.37
CA ASN A 147 23.67 -1.97 5.76
C ASN A 147 25.04 -1.55 5.19
N SER A 148 25.90 -2.47 4.80
CA SER A 148 27.17 -2.16 4.12
C SER A 148 27.03 -1.69 2.66
N VAL A 149 25.85 -1.84 2.03
CA VAL A 149 25.65 -1.46 0.62
C VAL A 149 25.68 0.06 0.44
N TYR A 150 25.04 0.79 1.36
CA TYR A 150 24.96 2.26 1.32
C TYR A 150 25.37 2.91 2.65
N ASP A 151 26.04 2.16 3.53
CA ASP A 151 26.40 2.60 4.89
C ASP A 151 25.17 3.07 5.72
N GLU A 152 24.07 2.32 5.62
CA GLU A 152 22.81 2.63 6.30
C GLU A 152 22.57 1.70 7.48
N ARG A 153 22.69 2.23 8.68
CA ARG A 153 22.68 1.48 9.95
C ARG A 153 21.44 0.61 10.16
N TYR A 154 20.28 1.02 9.66
CA TYR A 154 19.00 0.36 9.91
C TYR A 154 18.48 -0.49 8.76
N ASN A 155 19.28 -0.67 7.71
CA ASN A 155 19.01 -1.61 6.64
C ASN A 155 19.34 -3.05 7.05
N GLY A 156 18.92 -3.98 6.21
CA GLY A 156 19.16 -5.40 6.40
C GLY A 156 18.33 -6.03 7.52
N ILE A 157 18.81 -7.13 8.02
CA ILE A 157 18.17 -7.87 9.11
C ILE A 157 18.41 -7.14 10.43
N GLN A 158 17.33 -6.75 11.11
CA GLN A 158 17.33 -6.00 12.36
C GLN A 158 16.59 -6.80 13.43
N TYR A 159 17.31 -7.55 14.26
CA TYR A 159 16.69 -8.31 15.35
C TYR A 159 17.07 -7.79 16.74
N ARG A 160 18.18 -7.05 16.90
CA ARG A 160 18.62 -6.46 18.16
C ARG A 160 18.06 -5.06 18.39
N ASN A 161 17.78 -4.34 17.31
CA ASN A 161 17.28 -2.96 17.34
C ASN A 161 15.77 -2.91 17.05
N SER A 162 14.99 -3.68 17.80
CA SER A 162 13.55 -3.64 17.71
C SER A 162 13.00 -2.35 18.31
N PHE A 163 12.71 -1.36 17.46
CA PHE A 163 12.02 -0.13 17.87
C PHE A 163 10.50 -0.26 17.87
N SER A 164 9.98 -1.40 17.42
CA SER A 164 8.55 -1.62 17.35
C SER A 164 8.15 -2.89 18.10
N SER A 165 6.96 -2.86 18.68
CA SER A 165 6.32 -3.99 19.34
C SER A 165 5.82 -5.08 18.35
N GLN A 166 6.29 -5.06 17.11
CA GLN A 166 5.81 -5.99 16.07
C GLN A 166 6.54 -7.32 16.03
N GLN A 167 7.53 -7.50 16.88
CA GLN A 167 8.16 -8.80 17.09
C GLN A 167 7.33 -9.65 18.06
N LEU A 168 7.37 -10.96 17.88
CA LEU A 168 6.74 -11.87 18.81
C LEU A 168 7.32 -11.67 20.22
N PRO A 169 6.48 -11.65 21.26
CA PRO A 169 6.96 -11.59 22.64
C PRO A 169 7.93 -12.74 22.95
N LEU A 170 8.90 -12.47 23.82
CA LEU A 170 9.81 -13.51 24.32
C LEU A 170 9.03 -14.64 24.99
N GLY A 171 9.45 -15.88 24.73
CA GLY A 171 8.84 -17.08 25.32
C GLY A 171 7.73 -17.71 24.48
N ILE A 172 7.40 -17.15 23.32
CA ILE A 172 6.55 -17.84 22.35
C ILE A 172 7.36 -18.92 21.65
N ASP A 173 6.87 -20.14 21.71
CA ASP A 173 7.50 -21.28 21.04
C ASP A 173 7.29 -21.17 19.52
N PRO A 174 8.35 -21.18 18.71
CA PRO A 174 8.24 -21.04 17.26
C PRO A 174 7.91 -22.34 16.53
N TYR A 175 7.98 -23.49 17.22
CA TYR A 175 7.79 -24.79 16.62
C TYR A 175 6.31 -25.17 16.49
N ILE A 176 6.00 -26.00 15.46
CA ILE A 176 4.66 -26.58 15.28
C ILE A 176 4.24 -27.38 16.51
N ASP A 177 5.19 -28.13 17.08
CA ASP A 177 5.04 -28.83 18.36
C ASP A 177 6.32 -28.62 19.17
N LYS A 178 6.17 -27.99 20.34
CA LYS A 178 7.27 -27.73 21.28
C LYS A 178 8.01 -28.97 21.77
N ASN A 179 7.31 -30.11 21.78
CA ASN A 179 7.86 -31.38 22.21
C ASN A 179 8.54 -32.16 21.07
N ASN A 180 8.32 -31.72 19.83
CA ASN A 180 8.91 -32.30 18.63
C ASN A 180 9.39 -31.23 17.63
N PRO A 181 10.51 -30.55 17.91
CA PRO A 181 11.07 -29.52 17.03
C PRO A 181 11.36 -30.02 15.61
N GLY A 182 11.51 -31.34 15.41
CA GLY A 182 11.71 -31.94 14.09
C GLY A 182 10.56 -31.76 13.11
N LEU A 183 9.37 -31.33 13.57
CA LEU A 183 8.25 -30.96 12.71
C LEU A 183 8.41 -29.57 12.08
N GLY A 184 9.43 -28.81 12.48
CA GLY A 184 9.72 -27.48 11.95
C GLY A 184 8.97 -26.34 12.64
N PHE A 185 9.07 -25.15 12.04
CA PHE A 185 8.47 -23.94 12.55
C PHE A 185 7.02 -23.74 12.11
N ILE A 186 6.27 -23.00 12.93
CA ILE A 186 4.96 -22.47 12.55
C ILE A 186 5.10 -21.69 11.22
N ASN A 187 4.11 -21.81 10.34
CA ASN A 187 4.14 -21.18 9.04
C ASN A 187 4.37 -19.65 9.15
N GLY A 188 5.33 -19.15 8.38
CA GLY A 188 5.74 -17.74 8.41
C GLY A 188 6.90 -17.44 9.36
N ILE A 189 7.28 -18.38 10.23
CA ILE A 189 8.47 -18.27 11.06
C ILE A 189 9.66 -18.90 10.33
N LYS A 190 10.78 -18.21 10.35
CA LYS A 190 12.06 -18.69 9.79
C LYS A 190 13.11 -18.68 10.88
N GLU A 191 14.00 -19.65 10.82
CA GLU A 191 15.21 -19.61 11.63
C GLU A 191 16.06 -18.41 11.23
N LEU A 192 16.56 -17.67 12.21
CA LEU A 192 17.47 -16.57 11.99
C LEU A 192 18.89 -17.11 11.97
N VAL A 193 19.48 -17.18 10.78
CA VAL A 193 20.83 -17.76 10.55
C VAL A 193 21.85 -16.75 10.08
N THR A 194 21.59 -15.45 10.19
CA THR A 194 22.44 -14.42 9.61
C THR A 194 22.82 -13.34 10.62
N GLU A 195 23.85 -12.57 10.29
CA GLU A 195 24.32 -11.45 11.10
C GLU A 195 23.35 -10.27 11.05
N GLU A 196 23.30 -9.51 12.13
CA GLU A 196 22.60 -8.22 12.20
C GLU A 196 23.09 -7.30 11.09
N GLY A 197 22.14 -6.67 10.38
CA GLY A 197 22.48 -5.78 9.26
C GLY A 197 22.78 -6.48 7.94
N ALA A 198 22.80 -7.81 7.90
CA ALA A 198 23.00 -8.54 6.65
C ALA A 198 21.81 -8.35 5.69
N GLY A 199 22.10 -8.32 4.39
CA GLY A 199 21.08 -8.36 3.35
C GLY A 199 20.57 -9.77 3.10
N ASP A 200 19.33 -9.88 2.66
CA ASP A 200 18.76 -11.15 2.20
C ASP A 200 17.71 -10.93 1.09
N LYS A 201 17.10 -12.01 0.64
CA LYS A 201 15.99 -11.98 -0.34
C LYS A 201 14.60 -11.94 0.31
N GLY A 202 14.53 -11.66 1.61
CA GLY A 202 13.27 -11.55 2.32
C GLY A 202 12.47 -10.34 1.87
N ILE A 203 11.18 -10.52 1.62
CA ILE A 203 10.25 -9.45 1.27
C ILE A 203 9.39 -9.10 2.47
N GLN A 204 8.85 -7.88 2.46
CA GLN A 204 7.92 -7.41 3.49
C GLN A 204 6.72 -8.36 3.62
N ALA A 205 6.37 -8.71 4.86
CA ALA A 205 5.16 -9.46 5.13
C ALA A 205 3.92 -8.61 4.83
N TYR A 206 2.89 -9.24 4.26
CA TYR A 206 1.61 -8.58 4.03
C TYR A 206 0.75 -8.59 5.29
N CYS A 207 0.10 -7.47 5.55
CA CYS A 207 -0.92 -7.36 6.59
C CYS A 207 -2.31 -7.38 5.96
N PHE A 208 -3.22 -8.14 6.54
CA PHE A 208 -4.64 -8.06 6.20
C PHE A 208 -5.32 -7.07 7.13
N ARG A 209 -5.97 -6.05 6.57
CA ARG A 209 -6.71 -5.04 7.32
C ARG A 209 -8.15 -5.01 6.84
N MET A 210 -9.07 -4.90 7.79
CA MET A 210 -10.50 -4.75 7.52
C MET A 210 -11.02 -3.53 8.26
N CYS A 211 -11.90 -2.79 7.59
CA CYS A 211 -12.67 -1.73 8.22
C CYS A 211 -13.91 -2.36 8.86
N LEU A 212 -13.99 -2.30 10.17
CA LEU A 212 -15.13 -2.87 10.93
C LEU A 212 -16.00 -1.76 11.49
N THR A 213 -17.30 -2.02 11.59
CA THR A 213 -18.29 -1.14 12.20
C THR A 213 -19.24 -1.94 13.07
N ASP A 214 -19.69 -1.35 14.16
CA ASP A 214 -20.79 -1.82 15.01
C ASP A 214 -22.12 -1.14 14.65
N ASN A 215 -22.13 -0.23 13.71
CA ASN A 215 -23.31 0.47 13.25
C ASN A 215 -23.97 -0.29 12.09
N ILE A 216 -25.15 -0.85 12.33
CA ILE A 216 -25.92 -1.63 11.36
C ILE A 216 -26.22 -0.83 10.08
N SER A 217 -26.36 0.49 10.16
CA SER A 217 -26.58 1.33 8.98
C SER A 217 -25.39 1.45 8.03
N ASN A 218 -24.22 0.97 8.47
CA ASN A 218 -22.99 0.93 7.65
C ASN A 218 -22.69 -0.48 7.10
N MET A 219 -23.57 -1.42 7.36
CA MET A 219 -23.54 -2.76 6.77
C MET A 219 -24.50 -2.80 5.57
#